data_814589e672421e33d5d285b6e91b18ac
#
_entry.id   814589e672421e33d5d285b6e91b18ac
#
_cell.length_a   1.000
_cell.length_b   1.000
_cell.length_c   1.000
_cell.angle_alpha   90.00
_cell.angle_beta   90.00
_cell.angle_gamma   90.00
#
_symmetry.space_group_name_H-M   'P 1'
#
loop_
_entity.id
_entity.type
_entity.pdbx_description
1 polymer ?
#
loop_
_entity_poly.entity_id
_entity_poly.type
_entity_poly.pdbx_seq_one_letter_code
_entity_poly.pdbx_strand_id
1 'polypeptide(L)'
;MRSAAAATAQRPLHRWARQVPLRDYQQEVLDRLHPDDGSTLHLLAPPGAGKTLVGLELAVRNGRRALVLAPTTVIRAQWIHQAQKLYTSPASGSSSVTDSVNARLPSARLEQVAECADLTVLTYQSLAVVDSSPAWNEAARSRWVTELTADGRSAVSAEAWLRRLEADNPRAYTRGIRSRTAIIRRQVDELDDAAVASLLGPGAQARLDTLIEAGVTTIILDECHHLRAHWAVVVHYLARRLRRAGLSPTLIGLTATGPSDEDRSSRRYRALLGDVDAEIPVPAVIRAGHLAPCRQLAWFTLPSPEETEFLTTAG
;
A
#
# COMPACT_ATOMS: atom_id res chain seq x y z
N MET A 1 -19.98 3.21 23.55
CA MET A 1 -18.86 2.41 23.03
C MET A 1 -19.33 0.97 22.77
N ARG A 2 -19.71 0.62 21.54
CA ARG A 2 -19.85 -0.79 21.16
C ARG A 2 -18.42 -1.34 21.05
N SER A 3 -18.14 -2.39 21.84
CA SER A 3 -16.81 -2.97 21.94
C SER A 3 -16.27 -3.37 20.57
N ALA A 4 -15.00 -3.04 20.28
CA ALA A 4 -14.26 -3.53 19.12
C ALA A 4 -14.37 -5.07 18.97
N ALA A 5 -14.51 -5.78 20.07
CA ALA A 5 -14.77 -7.22 20.11
C ALA A 5 -16.09 -7.64 19.42
N ALA A 6 -17.14 -6.81 19.43
CA ALA A 6 -18.39 -7.12 18.74
C ALA A 6 -18.28 -6.92 17.22
N ALA A 7 -17.46 -5.95 16.78
CA ALA A 7 -17.14 -5.77 15.34
C ALA A 7 -16.26 -6.91 14.80
N THR A 8 -15.44 -7.50 15.66
CA THR A 8 -14.53 -8.62 15.33
C THR A 8 -15.29 -9.92 15.00
N ALA A 9 -16.50 -10.10 15.52
CA ALA A 9 -17.31 -11.30 15.25
C ALA A 9 -17.95 -11.30 13.86
N GLN A 10 -18.04 -10.14 13.19
CA GLN A 10 -18.72 -10.02 11.90
C GLN A 10 -17.81 -10.38 10.75
N ARG A 11 -18.30 -11.28 9.88
CA ARG A 11 -17.64 -11.67 8.61
C ARG A 11 -18.54 -11.31 7.42
N PRO A 12 -18.74 -10.02 7.13
CA PRO A 12 -19.72 -9.59 6.14
C PRO A 12 -19.38 -10.04 4.72
N LEU A 13 -18.08 -10.16 4.38
CA LEU A 13 -17.67 -10.62 3.05
C LEU A 13 -17.97 -12.10 2.79
N HIS A 14 -18.16 -12.94 3.81
CA HIS A 14 -18.62 -14.33 3.60
C HIS A 14 -20.00 -14.41 2.92
N ARG A 15 -20.78 -13.33 2.92
CA ARG A 15 -22.08 -13.28 2.26
C ARG A 15 -21.99 -12.94 0.77
N TRP A 16 -20.81 -12.53 0.33
CA TRP A 16 -20.59 -12.19 -1.07
C TRP A 16 -20.52 -13.46 -1.91
N ALA A 17 -21.32 -13.51 -2.99
CA ALA A 17 -21.34 -14.62 -3.91
C ALA A 17 -20.74 -14.22 -5.25
N ARG A 18 -19.72 -14.95 -5.67
CA ARG A 18 -19.04 -14.75 -6.94
C ARG A 18 -19.97 -15.17 -8.10
N GLN A 19 -20.00 -14.34 -9.14
CA GLN A 19 -20.87 -14.51 -10.32
C GLN A 19 -20.15 -15.14 -11.52
N VAL A 20 -18.84 -15.28 -11.47
CA VAL A 20 -18.03 -15.80 -12.58
C VAL A 20 -17.19 -17.00 -12.11
N PRO A 21 -16.93 -17.99 -12.98
CA PRO A 21 -16.02 -19.08 -12.63
C PRO A 21 -14.60 -18.57 -12.48
N LEU A 22 -13.82 -19.23 -11.60
CA LEU A 22 -12.38 -19.07 -11.58
C LEU A 22 -11.75 -19.80 -12.76
N ARG A 23 -10.62 -19.30 -13.23
CA ARG A 23 -9.77 -20.00 -14.17
C ARG A 23 -8.96 -21.06 -13.41
N ASP A 24 -8.55 -22.13 -14.07
CA ASP A 24 -7.87 -23.26 -13.43
C ASP A 24 -6.64 -22.79 -12.61
N TYR A 25 -5.78 -21.96 -13.18
CA TYR A 25 -4.62 -21.43 -12.48
C TYR A 25 -4.95 -20.49 -11.32
N GLN A 26 -6.12 -19.82 -11.35
CA GLN A 26 -6.58 -19.01 -10.22
C GLN A 26 -7.09 -19.91 -9.10
N GLN A 27 -7.84 -20.95 -9.44
CA GLN A 27 -8.29 -21.94 -8.48
C GLN A 27 -7.10 -22.63 -7.81
N GLU A 28 -6.12 -23.08 -8.59
CA GLU A 28 -4.92 -23.77 -8.10
C GLU A 28 -4.15 -22.90 -7.09
N VAL A 29 -3.98 -21.61 -7.35
CA VAL A 29 -3.33 -20.68 -6.44
C VAL A 29 -4.15 -20.43 -5.18
N LEU A 30 -5.45 -20.24 -5.35
CA LEU A 30 -6.39 -20.01 -4.24
C LEU A 30 -6.54 -21.22 -3.30
N ASP A 31 -6.27 -22.43 -3.79
CA ASP A 31 -6.28 -23.64 -2.97
C ASP A 31 -5.03 -23.79 -2.11
N ARG A 32 -3.97 -23.07 -2.46
CA ARG A 32 -2.71 -23.00 -1.67
C ARG A 32 -2.71 -21.87 -0.65
N LEU A 33 -3.50 -20.82 -0.88
CA LEU A 33 -3.49 -19.61 -0.07
C LEU A 33 -4.66 -19.64 0.93
N HIS A 34 -4.34 -19.59 2.21
CA HIS A 34 -5.31 -19.59 3.30
C HIS A 34 -5.27 -18.23 4.02
N PRO A 35 -6.24 -17.34 3.76
CA PRO A 35 -6.28 -16.01 4.36
C PRO A 35 -6.84 -16.05 5.79
N ASP A 36 -6.15 -16.73 6.70
CA ASP A 36 -6.51 -16.79 8.10
C ASP A 36 -6.31 -15.45 8.81
N ASP A 37 -7.01 -15.25 9.93
CA ASP A 37 -6.88 -14.04 10.74
C ASP A 37 -5.43 -13.88 11.22
N GLY A 38 -4.81 -12.76 10.87
CA GLY A 38 -3.42 -12.45 11.23
C GLY A 38 -2.36 -12.98 10.27
N SER A 39 -2.74 -13.70 9.20
CA SER A 39 -1.81 -14.18 8.18
C SER A 39 -1.28 -13.05 7.29
N THR A 40 -0.14 -13.30 6.68
CA THR A 40 0.40 -12.47 5.60
C THR A 40 0.54 -13.34 4.37
N LEU A 41 -0.03 -12.92 3.25
CA LEU A 41 -0.02 -13.64 1.98
C LEU A 41 0.58 -12.76 0.89
N HIS A 42 1.47 -13.32 0.10
CA HIS A 42 2.15 -12.61 -0.97
C HIS A 42 2.01 -13.37 -2.30
N LEU A 43 1.25 -12.81 -3.22
CA LEU A 43 0.98 -13.39 -4.53
C LEU A 43 1.71 -12.64 -5.64
N LEU A 44 2.50 -13.39 -6.40
CA LEU A 44 3.08 -12.96 -7.67
C LEU A 44 2.20 -13.42 -8.83
N ALA A 45 1.72 -12.49 -9.65
CA ALA A 45 0.87 -12.81 -10.78
C ALA A 45 1.05 -11.81 -11.92
N PRO A 46 1.27 -12.24 -13.18
CA PRO A 46 1.51 -11.36 -14.30
C PRO A 46 0.28 -10.51 -14.62
N PRO A 47 0.45 -9.42 -15.40
CA PRO A 47 -0.68 -8.69 -15.98
C PRO A 47 -1.61 -9.64 -16.73
N GLY A 48 -2.93 -9.41 -16.67
CA GLY A 48 -3.91 -10.29 -17.30
C GLY A 48 -4.27 -11.58 -16.56
N ALA A 49 -3.53 -11.98 -15.53
CA ALA A 49 -3.84 -13.16 -14.71
C ALA A 49 -5.09 -13.00 -13.84
N GLY A 50 -5.63 -11.79 -13.71
CA GLY A 50 -6.81 -11.51 -12.91
C GLY A 50 -6.53 -11.33 -11.42
N LYS A 51 -5.41 -10.67 -11.07
CA LYS A 51 -5.02 -10.33 -9.68
C LYS A 51 -6.17 -9.79 -8.84
N THR A 52 -6.96 -8.88 -9.40
CA THR A 52 -8.10 -8.27 -8.72
C THR A 52 -9.14 -9.32 -8.29
N LEU A 53 -9.47 -10.28 -9.17
CA LEU A 53 -10.40 -11.35 -8.83
C LEU A 53 -9.84 -12.26 -7.73
N VAL A 54 -8.57 -12.64 -7.83
CA VAL A 54 -7.90 -13.45 -6.80
C VAL A 54 -7.85 -12.72 -5.46
N GLY A 55 -7.52 -11.42 -5.46
CA GLY A 55 -7.51 -10.61 -4.24
C GLY A 55 -8.91 -10.47 -3.61
N LEU A 56 -9.95 -10.26 -4.42
CA LEU A 56 -11.34 -10.25 -3.95
C LEU A 56 -11.74 -11.60 -3.36
N GLU A 57 -11.39 -12.71 -4.03
CA GLU A 57 -11.69 -14.04 -3.55
C GLU A 57 -10.99 -14.36 -2.22
N LEU A 58 -9.74 -13.95 -2.04
CA LEU A 58 -9.03 -14.06 -0.77
C LEU A 58 -9.73 -13.25 0.34
N ALA A 59 -10.19 -12.03 0.02
CA ALA A 59 -10.95 -11.22 0.99
C ALA A 59 -12.29 -11.88 1.36
N VAL A 60 -13.01 -12.45 0.38
CA VAL A 60 -14.26 -13.17 0.62
C VAL A 60 -14.02 -14.44 1.45
N ARG A 61 -12.95 -15.19 1.18
CA ARG A 61 -12.56 -16.37 1.98
C ARG A 61 -12.18 -16.01 3.42
N ASN A 62 -11.48 -14.90 3.63
CA ASN A 62 -11.24 -14.38 4.99
C ASN A 62 -12.56 -13.91 5.64
N GLY A 63 -13.43 -13.30 4.85
CA GLY A 63 -14.79 -12.89 5.25
C GLY A 63 -14.87 -11.60 6.04
N ARG A 64 -13.75 -11.07 6.55
CA ARG A 64 -13.69 -9.82 7.33
C ARG A 64 -13.87 -8.60 6.42
N ARG A 65 -14.19 -7.43 7.02
CA ARG A 65 -14.14 -6.16 6.29
C ARG A 65 -12.75 -5.92 5.74
N ALA A 66 -12.68 -5.52 4.46
CA ALA A 66 -11.43 -5.37 3.75
C ALA A 66 -11.16 -3.92 3.32
N LEU A 67 -9.88 -3.55 3.39
CA LEU A 67 -9.31 -2.36 2.80
C LEU A 67 -8.42 -2.76 1.62
N VAL A 68 -8.68 -2.21 0.45
CA VAL A 68 -7.79 -2.32 -0.71
C VAL A 68 -7.03 -1.02 -0.85
N LEU A 69 -5.72 -1.10 -0.96
CA LEU A 69 -4.84 0.02 -1.26
C LEU A 69 -4.30 -0.11 -2.68
N ALA A 70 -4.76 0.78 -3.54
CA ALA A 70 -4.40 0.83 -4.96
C ALA A 70 -3.35 1.93 -5.23
N PRO A 71 -2.44 1.76 -6.21
CA PRO A 71 -1.40 2.75 -6.50
C PRO A 71 -1.95 4.02 -7.15
N THR A 72 -3.05 3.93 -7.88
CA THR A 72 -3.65 5.05 -8.62
C THR A 72 -5.16 5.11 -8.49
N THR A 73 -5.75 6.27 -8.79
CA THR A 73 -7.22 6.43 -8.83
C THR A 73 -7.88 5.58 -9.91
N VAL A 74 -7.21 5.32 -11.02
CA VAL A 74 -7.68 4.45 -12.10
C VAL A 74 -7.80 3.00 -11.60
N ILE A 75 -6.75 2.48 -10.98
CA ILE A 75 -6.75 1.11 -10.44
C ILE A 75 -7.75 1.00 -9.29
N ARG A 76 -7.89 2.02 -8.45
CA ARG A 76 -8.96 2.09 -7.44
C ARG A 76 -10.35 1.92 -8.09
N ALA A 77 -10.64 2.69 -9.16
CA ALA A 77 -11.92 2.59 -9.88
C ALA A 77 -12.12 1.19 -10.50
N GLN A 78 -11.06 0.57 -11.01
CA GLN A 78 -11.12 -0.80 -11.52
C GLN A 78 -11.49 -1.81 -10.42
N TRP A 79 -10.92 -1.70 -9.21
CA TRP A 79 -11.28 -2.57 -8.09
C TRP A 79 -12.76 -2.48 -7.74
N ILE A 80 -13.30 -1.25 -7.65
CA ILE A 80 -14.70 -1.01 -7.35
C ILE A 80 -15.59 -1.62 -8.43
N HIS A 81 -15.30 -1.33 -9.71
CA HIS A 81 -16.04 -1.86 -10.83
C HIS A 81 -16.01 -3.39 -10.88
N GLN A 82 -14.84 -4.00 -10.65
CA GLN A 82 -14.72 -5.47 -10.66
C GLN A 82 -15.47 -6.09 -9.48
N ALA A 83 -15.41 -5.53 -8.28
CA ALA A 83 -16.16 -6.01 -7.14
C ALA A 83 -17.67 -5.99 -7.43
N GLN A 84 -18.19 -4.88 -7.96
CA GLN A 84 -19.59 -4.73 -8.33
C GLN A 84 -20.05 -5.66 -9.46
N LYS A 85 -19.15 -5.92 -10.42
CA LYS A 85 -19.45 -6.78 -11.58
C LYS A 85 -19.38 -8.26 -11.25
N LEU A 86 -18.43 -8.66 -10.39
CA LEU A 86 -18.07 -10.06 -10.19
C LEU A 86 -18.73 -10.68 -8.96
N TYR A 87 -19.30 -9.88 -8.08
CA TYR A 87 -19.92 -10.35 -6.84
C TYR A 87 -21.32 -9.78 -6.63
N THR A 88 -22.15 -10.55 -5.91
CA THR A 88 -23.41 -10.07 -5.35
C THR A 88 -23.35 -10.13 -3.83
N SER A 89 -24.04 -9.20 -3.16
CA SER A 89 -24.16 -9.18 -1.70
C SER A 89 -25.65 -9.19 -1.31
N PRO A 90 -26.10 -10.13 -0.50
CA PRO A 90 -27.48 -10.20 -0.05
C PRO A 90 -27.85 -9.09 0.95
N ALA A 91 -26.89 -8.33 1.47
CA ALA A 91 -27.13 -7.34 2.54
C ALA A 91 -27.90 -6.10 2.04
N SER A 92 -27.97 -5.84 0.74
CA SER A 92 -28.54 -4.61 0.16
C SER A 92 -29.94 -4.76 -0.41
N GLY A 93 -30.61 -5.91 -0.28
CA GLY A 93 -31.93 -6.11 -0.92
C GLY A 93 -31.96 -5.88 -2.44
N SER A 94 -30.85 -5.47 -2.98
CA SER A 94 -30.51 -5.22 -4.38
C SER A 94 -29.42 -6.21 -4.78
N SER A 95 -29.49 -6.71 -5.99
CA SER A 95 -28.52 -7.67 -6.55
C SER A 95 -27.11 -7.10 -6.74
N SER A 96 -26.83 -5.87 -6.30
CA SER A 96 -25.57 -5.19 -6.53
C SER A 96 -24.77 -4.98 -5.24
N VAL A 97 -23.45 -5.11 -5.35
CA VAL A 97 -22.49 -4.83 -4.29
C VAL A 97 -22.30 -3.32 -4.06
N THR A 98 -23.06 -2.48 -4.79
CA THR A 98 -22.85 -1.03 -4.86
C THR A 98 -22.83 -0.36 -3.49
N ASP A 99 -23.74 -0.75 -2.58
CA ASP A 99 -23.82 -0.17 -1.25
C ASP A 99 -22.80 -0.76 -0.26
N SER A 100 -22.23 -1.92 -0.60
CA SER A 100 -21.22 -2.62 0.19
C SER A 100 -19.78 -2.30 -0.22
N VAL A 101 -19.59 -1.45 -1.25
CA VAL A 101 -18.28 -0.99 -1.72
C VAL A 101 -18.18 0.52 -1.58
N ASN A 102 -17.24 0.99 -0.78
CA ASN A 102 -17.01 2.42 -0.61
C ASN A 102 -15.68 2.85 -1.25
N ALA A 103 -15.76 3.86 -2.12
CA ALA A 103 -14.62 4.49 -2.76
C ALA A 103 -14.07 5.69 -1.96
N ARG A 104 -14.81 6.12 -0.94
CA ARG A 104 -14.46 7.29 -0.14
C ARG A 104 -14.58 6.91 1.32
N LEU A 105 -13.55 7.22 2.10
CA LEU A 105 -13.77 7.38 3.52
C LEU A 105 -14.69 8.58 3.72
N PRO A 106 -15.64 8.51 4.68
CA PRO A 106 -16.44 9.68 5.02
C PRO A 106 -15.52 10.89 5.21
N SER A 107 -15.92 12.03 4.65
CA SER A 107 -15.21 13.29 4.86
C SER A 107 -15.13 13.56 6.36
N ALA A 108 -14.11 14.23 6.81
CA ALA A 108 -13.59 14.48 8.17
C ALA A 108 -14.57 14.86 9.32
N ARG A 109 -15.85 14.66 9.18
CA ARG A 109 -16.85 14.72 10.25
C ARG A 109 -17.30 13.31 10.62
N LEU A 110 -16.59 12.78 11.55
CA LEU A 110 -16.68 11.43 12.14
C LEU A 110 -17.91 11.26 13.06
N GLU A 111 -19.10 11.47 12.59
CA GLU A 111 -20.27 11.14 13.41
C GLU A 111 -20.81 9.72 13.19
N GLN A 112 -20.27 8.94 12.22
CA GLN A 112 -20.85 7.62 11.92
C GLN A 112 -19.78 6.58 11.52
N VAL A 113 -19.29 5.84 12.51
CA VAL A 113 -18.53 4.58 12.36
C VAL A 113 -19.34 3.50 11.58
N ALA A 114 -20.64 3.71 11.45
CA ALA A 114 -21.56 2.80 10.75
C ALA A 114 -21.39 2.77 9.20
N GLU A 115 -20.57 3.66 8.63
CA GLU A 115 -20.48 3.86 7.18
C GLU A 115 -19.26 3.22 6.51
N CYS A 116 -18.41 2.48 7.22
CA CYS A 116 -17.40 1.66 6.56
C CYS A 116 -18.10 0.49 5.86
N ALA A 117 -18.04 0.49 4.54
CA ALA A 117 -18.51 -0.60 3.70
C ALA A 117 -17.76 -1.92 4.00
N ASP A 118 -18.31 -3.03 3.54
CA ASP A 118 -17.67 -4.34 3.67
C ASP A 118 -16.32 -4.38 2.93
N LEU A 119 -16.24 -3.67 1.81
CA LEU A 119 -15.01 -3.44 1.04
C LEU A 119 -14.78 -1.94 0.85
N THR A 120 -13.68 -1.43 1.40
CA THR A 120 -13.23 -0.04 1.21
C THR A 120 -12.04 -0.01 0.28
N VAL A 121 -12.09 0.78 -0.79
CA VAL A 121 -11.01 0.90 -1.77
C VAL A 121 -10.44 2.30 -1.78
N LEU A 122 -9.18 2.44 -1.39
CA LEU A 122 -8.46 3.71 -1.32
C LEU A 122 -7.19 3.67 -2.19
N THR A 123 -6.63 4.82 -2.47
CA THR A 123 -5.24 4.89 -2.94
C THR A 123 -4.29 4.95 -1.75
N TYR A 124 -3.04 4.50 -1.94
CA TYR A 124 -1.98 4.67 -0.93
C TYR A 124 -1.87 6.13 -0.46
N GLN A 125 -1.98 7.08 -1.39
CA GLN A 125 -1.96 8.51 -1.07
C GLN A 125 -3.14 8.95 -0.21
N SER A 126 -4.34 8.40 -0.46
CA SER A 126 -5.55 8.78 0.31
C SER A 126 -5.46 8.33 1.77
N LEU A 127 -4.80 7.19 2.03
CA LEU A 127 -4.59 6.70 3.38
C LEU A 127 -3.54 7.56 4.10
N ALA A 128 -2.46 7.85 3.40
CA ALA A 128 -1.33 8.60 3.90
C ALA A 128 -1.27 9.97 3.20
N VAL A 129 -2.06 10.95 3.63
CA VAL A 129 -1.87 12.36 3.22
C VAL A 129 -0.59 12.88 3.88
N VAL A 130 0.53 12.41 3.35
CA VAL A 130 1.87 12.62 3.93
C VAL A 130 2.61 13.75 3.19
N ASP A 131 2.21 14.06 1.94
CA ASP A 131 3.03 14.89 1.06
C ASP A 131 2.94 16.40 1.29
N SER A 132 1.95 16.88 2.05
CA SER A 132 1.73 18.31 2.27
C SER A 132 1.29 18.66 3.69
N SER A 133 1.45 17.75 4.67
CA SER A 133 1.06 18.07 6.04
C SER A 133 2.08 19.04 6.64
N PRO A 134 1.63 20.05 7.39
CA PRO A 134 2.51 20.94 8.16
C PRO A 134 3.51 20.16 9.02
N ALA A 135 3.15 18.99 9.51
CA ALA A 135 4.00 18.13 10.34
C ALA A 135 5.28 17.65 9.63
N TRP A 136 5.24 17.36 8.33
CA TRP A 136 6.43 16.99 7.58
C TRP A 136 7.38 18.17 7.37
N ASN A 137 6.82 19.36 7.13
CA ASN A 137 7.61 20.57 7.01
C ASN A 137 8.24 20.92 8.35
N GLU A 138 7.52 20.75 9.45
CA GLU A 138 8.02 20.98 10.80
C GLU A 138 9.13 19.98 11.16
N ALA A 139 8.92 18.69 10.89
CA ALA A 139 9.95 17.68 11.10
C ALA A 139 11.22 17.95 10.25
N ALA A 140 11.06 18.37 8.99
CA ALA A 140 12.16 18.74 8.12
C ALA A 140 12.88 20.01 8.62
N ARG A 141 12.13 20.97 9.13
CA ARG A 141 12.68 22.20 9.76
C ARG A 141 13.46 21.86 11.02
N SER A 142 12.89 21.07 11.93
CA SER A 142 13.56 20.62 13.15
C SER A 142 14.86 19.87 12.85
N ARG A 143 14.83 18.97 11.86
CA ARG A 143 16.05 18.32 11.38
C ARG A 143 17.09 19.33 10.87
N TRP A 144 16.67 20.33 10.11
CA TRP A 144 17.58 21.37 9.61
C TRP A 144 18.21 22.18 10.72
N VAL A 145 17.43 22.51 11.76
CA VAL A 145 17.98 23.14 12.99
C VAL A 145 19.03 22.24 13.63
N THR A 146 18.75 20.94 13.77
CA THR A 146 19.69 19.95 14.33
C THR A 146 21.00 19.89 13.52
N GLU A 147 20.91 19.86 12.19
CA GLU A 147 22.10 19.87 11.32
C GLU A 147 22.92 21.17 11.49
N LEU A 148 22.25 22.32 11.51
CA LEU A 148 22.92 23.61 11.73
C LEU A 148 23.54 23.75 13.13
N THR A 149 22.97 23.11 14.14
CA THR A 149 23.54 23.08 15.48
C THR A 149 24.74 22.14 15.57
N ALA A 150 24.72 21.03 14.84
CA ALA A 150 25.89 20.15 14.72
C ALA A 150 27.07 20.86 14.03
N ASP A 151 26.78 21.79 13.11
CA ASP A 151 27.76 22.63 12.43
C ASP A 151 28.23 23.83 13.30
N GLY A 152 27.91 23.86 14.61
CA GLY A 152 28.39 24.81 15.57
C GLY A 152 27.53 26.07 15.80
N ARG A 153 26.31 26.12 15.26
CA ARG A 153 25.36 27.21 15.54
C ARG A 153 24.55 26.94 16.81
N SER A 154 24.16 27.97 17.54
CA SER A 154 23.12 27.79 18.56
C SER A 154 21.75 27.54 17.92
N ALA A 155 20.87 26.83 18.61
CA ALA A 155 19.52 26.54 18.10
C ALA A 155 18.75 27.84 17.76
N VAL A 156 18.88 28.87 18.61
CA VAL A 156 18.25 30.17 18.37
C VAL A 156 18.80 30.84 17.10
N SER A 157 20.11 30.76 16.87
CA SER A 157 20.75 31.32 15.66
C SER A 157 20.37 30.54 14.41
N ALA A 158 20.26 29.21 14.50
CA ALA A 158 19.83 28.35 13.42
C ALA A 158 18.37 28.64 12.99
N GLU A 159 17.47 28.78 13.94
CA GLU A 159 16.10 29.16 13.65
C GLU A 159 15.95 30.58 13.08
N ALA A 160 16.69 31.53 13.60
CA ALA A 160 16.71 32.90 13.07
C ALA A 160 17.21 32.93 11.62
N TRP A 161 18.23 32.11 11.32
CA TRP A 161 18.78 31.98 9.98
C TRP A 161 17.77 31.34 9.02
N LEU A 162 17.04 30.28 9.44
CA LEU A 162 16.00 29.65 8.62
C LEU A 162 14.84 30.60 8.31
N ARG A 163 14.38 31.39 9.30
CA ARG A 163 13.36 32.42 9.08
C ARG A 163 13.82 33.48 8.08
N ARG A 164 15.09 33.90 8.16
CA ARG A 164 15.65 34.85 7.20
C ARG A 164 15.77 34.23 5.82
N LEU A 165 16.24 32.98 5.71
CA LEU A 165 16.29 32.25 4.43
C LEU A 165 14.91 32.10 3.79
N GLU A 166 13.87 31.83 4.58
CA GLU A 166 12.50 31.71 4.10
C GLU A 166 11.98 33.04 3.55
N ALA A 167 12.30 34.16 4.21
CA ALA A 167 11.89 35.50 3.78
C ALA A 167 12.68 35.97 2.54
N ASP A 168 14.01 35.82 2.55
CA ASP A 168 14.92 36.39 1.54
C ASP A 168 15.03 35.50 0.29
N ASN A 169 14.93 34.16 0.46
CA ASN A 169 15.04 33.21 -0.62
C ASN A 169 14.10 31.98 -0.43
N PRO A 170 12.78 32.16 -0.65
CA PRO A 170 11.79 31.11 -0.46
C PRO A 170 12.07 29.84 -1.30
N ARG A 171 12.68 30.01 -2.47
CA ARG A 171 13.03 28.86 -3.35
C ARG A 171 14.12 27.99 -2.74
N ALA A 172 15.15 28.60 -2.16
CA ALA A 172 16.22 27.86 -1.47
C ALA A 172 15.70 27.19 -0.21
N TYR A 173 14.87 27.88 0.57
CA TYR A 173 14.20 27.31 1.75
C TYR A 173 13.36 26.10 1.39
N THR A 174 12.46 26.23 0.40
CA THR A 174 11.60 25.13 -0.05
C THR A 174 12.41 23.92 -0.55
N ARG A 175 13.53 24.16 -1.25
CA ARG A 175 14.43 23.10 -1.70
C ARG A 175 15.08 22.40 -0.50
N GLY A 176 15.51 23.14 0.49
CA GLY A 176 16.09 22.62 1.73
C GLY A 176 15.12 21.78 2.55
N ILE A 177 13.86 22.20 2.66
CA ILE A 177 12.78 21.44 3.30
C ILE A 177 12.52 20.14 2.52
N ARG A 178 12.37 20.21 1.19
CA ARG A 178 12.15 19.01 0.36
C ARG A 178 13.27 17.99 0.48
N SER A 179 14.51 18.43 0.51
CA SER A 179 15.68 17.55 0.68
C SER A 179 15.59 16.79 2.02
N ARG A 180 15.29 17.46 3.11
CA ARG A 180 15.21 16.86 4.45
C ARG A 180 13.97 15.99 4.63
N THR A 181 12.84 16.40 4.06
CA THR A 181 11.67 15.54 3.97
C THR A 181 12.01 14.22 3.27
N ALA A 182 12.77 14.26 2.17
CA ALA A 182 13.20 13.04 1.49
C ALA A 182 14.11 12.15 2.36
N ILE A 183 14.96 12.76 3.19
CA ILE A 183 15.81 12.01 4.15
C ILE A 183 14.94 11.36 5.23
N ILE A 184 14.02 12.13 5.84
CA ILE A 184 13.09 11.60 6.86
C ILE A 184 12.29 10.44 6.28
N ARG A 185 11.79 10.55 5.05
CA ARG A 185 11.07 9.47 4.36
C ARG A 185 11.91 8.20 4.18
N ARG A 186 13.22 8.33 4.00
CA ARG A 186 14.12 7.18 3.91
C ARG A 186 14.40 6.52 5.26
N GLN A 187 14.27 7.26 6.34
CA GLN A 187 14.54 6.82 7.71
C GLN A 187 13.26 6.49 8.50
N VAL A 188 12.10 6.60 7.85
CA VAL A 188 10.78 6.40 8.47
C VAL A 188 10.62 5.02 9.12
N ASP A 189 11.38 4.00 8.68
CA ASP A 189 11.37 2.66 9.28
C ASP A 189 11.94 2.63 10.70
N GLU A 190 12.78 3.59 11.04
CA GLU A 190 13.44 3.72 12.35
C GLU A 190 12.56 4.48 13.35
N LEU A 191 11.42 5.04 12.87
CA LEU A 191 10.51 5.81 13.71
C LEU A 191 9.62 4.90 14.56
N ASP A 192 9.47 5.28 15.81
CA ASP A 192 8.47 4.70 16.70
C ASP A 192 7.04 5.13 16.31
N ASP A 193 6.04 4.52 16.93
CA ASP A 193 4.63 4.82 16.63
C ASP A 193 4.22 6.25 16.97
N ALA A 194 4.85 6.89 17.96
CA ALA A 194 4.54 8.27 18.33
C ALA A 194 5.07 9.24 17.29
N ALA A 195 6.27 8.99 16.78
CA ALA A 195 6.84 9.76 15.68
C ALA A 195 6.05 9.58 14.38
N VAL A 196 5.64 8.35 14.05
CA VAL A 196 4.76 8.11 12.89
C VAL A 196 3.43 8.83 13.07
N ALA A 197 2.82 8.74 14.26
CA ALA A 197 1.58 9.44 14.56
C ALA A 197 1.70 10.96 14.40
N SER A 198 2.80 11.57 14.83
CA SER A 198 3.04 13.00 14.68
C SER A 198 3.21 13.44 13.22
N LEU A 199 3.76 12.57 12.37
CA LEU A 199 3.91 12.80 10.94
C LEU A 199 2.60 12.65 10.15
N LEU A 200 1.70 11.80 10.65
CA LEU A 200 0.36 11.65 10.11
C LEU A 200 -0.51 12.81 10.61
N GLY A 201 -0.88 13.74 9.75
CA GLY A 201 -1.78 14.83 10.13
C GLY A 201 -3.12 14.32 10.71
N PRO A 202 -3.88 15.18 11.44
CA PRO A 202 -5.11 14.79 12.14
C PRO A 202 -6.12 14.05 11.25
N GLY A 203 -6.24 14.45 9.99
CA GLY A 203 -7.15 13.80 9.04
C GLY A 203 -6.74 12.38 8.65
N ALA A 204 -5.45 12.06 8.63
CA ALA A 204 -4.96 10.70 8.39
C ALA A 204 -5.19 9.83 9.63
N GLN A 205 -4.92 10.36 10.83
CA GLN A 205 -5.20 9.68 12.09
C GLN A 205 -6.68 9.33 12.21
N ALA A 206 -7.58 10.28 11.97
CA ALA A 206 -9.01 10.07 12.01
C ALA A 206 -9.49 8.98 11.04
N ARG A 207 -8.88 8.90 9.84
CA ARG A 207 -9.18 7.80 8.89
C ARG A 207 -8.74 6.45 9.42
N LEU A 208 -7.55 6.36 10.01
CA LEU A 208 -7.08 5.12 10.64
C LEU A 208 -7.98 4.70 11.79
N ASP A 209 -8.40 5.64 12.63
CA ASP A 209 -9.34 5.40 13.72
C ASP A 209 -10.66 4.82 13.19
N THR A 210 -11.24 5.42 12.16
CA THR A 210 -12.45 4.94 11.50
C THR A 210 -12.31 3.49 11.00
N LEU A 211 -11.20 3.16 10.35
CA LEU A 211 -10.94 1.79 9.87
C LEU A 211 -10.84 0.79 11.01
N ILE A 212 -10.16 1.16 12.10
CA ILE A 212 -9.99 0.32 13.29
C ILE A 212 -11.33 0.10 13.99
N GLU A 213 -12.10 1.16 14.22
CA GLU A 213 -13.41 1.12 14.87
C GLU A 213 -14.44 0.32 14.06
N ALA A 214 -14.34 0.40 12.72
CA ALA A 214 -15.16 -0.41 11.83
C ALA A 214 -14.77 -1.89 11.78
N GLY A 215 -13.64 -2.27 12.38
CA GLY A 215 -13.16 -3.65 12.40
C GLY A 215 -12.64 -4.11 11.02
N VAL A 216 -12.05 -3.20 10.24
CA VAL A 216 -11.38 -3.55 8.98
C VAL A 216 -10.08 -4.25 9.32
N THR A 217 -9.99 -5.54 9.03
CA THR A 217 -8.81 -6.36 9.37
C THR A 217 -8.16 -7.03 8.18
N THR A 218 -8.82 -7.12 7.03
CA THR A 218 -8.17 -7.60 5.80
C THR A 218 -7.62 -6.41 5.02
N ILE A 219 -6.32 -6.39 4.77
CA ILE A 219 -5.64 -5.30 4.05
C ILE A 219 -5.00 -5.87 2.79
N ILE A 220 -5.49 -5.45 1.62
CA ILE A 220 -4.98 -5.85 0.32
C ILE A 220 -4.11 -4.73 -0.24
N LEU A 221 -2.88 -5.05 -0.59
CA LEU A 221 -1.89 -4.15 -1.17
C LEU A 221 -1.75 -4.50 -2.66
N ASP A 222 -2.36 -3.70 -3.53
CA ASP A 222 -2.29 -3.92 -4.97
C ASP A 222 -1.04 -3.25 -5.56
N GLU A 223 -0.40 -3.93 -6.52
CA GLU A 223 0.88 -3.56 -7.11
C GLU A 223 1.94 -3.19 -6.04
N CYS A 224 2.04 -4.06 -5.03
CA CYS A 224 2.82 -3.77 -3.82
C CYS A 224 4.33 -3.58 -4.08
N HIS A 225 4.86 -3.95 -5.26
CA HIS A 225 6.22 -3.60 -5.68
C HIS A 225 6.42 -2.08 -5.86
N HIS A 226 5.33 -1.31 -6.04
CA HIS A 226 5.37 0.15 -6.04
C HIS A 226 5.25 0.77 -4.64
N LEU A 227 5.23 -0.05 -3.59
CA LEU A 227 5.07 0.41 -2.21
C LEU A 227 6.25 1.29 -1.79
N ARG A 228 6.04 2.59 -1.76
CA ARG A 228 7.05 3.55 -1.28
C ARG A 228 7.27 3.37 0.22
N ALA A 229 8.48 3.66 0.68
CA ALA A 229 8.87 3.49 2.07
C ALA A 229 7.86 4.06 3.08
N HIS A 230 7.41 5.29 2.86
CA HIS A 230 6.46 5.96 3.77
C HIS A 230 5.07 5.31 3.76
N TRP A 231 4.63 4.70 2.64
CA TRP A 231 3.37 3.96 2.60
C TRP A 231 3.47 2.63 3.36
N ALA A 232 4.61 1.94 3.23
CA ALA A 232 4.87 0.72 4.00
C ALA A 232 4.76 1.00 5.50
N VAL A 233 5.32 2.11 5.96
CA VAL A 233 5.24 2.50 7.38
C VAL A 233 3.82 2.80 7.83
N VAL A 234 3.01 3.47 7.02
CA VAL A 234 1.60 3.71 7.37
C VAL A 234 0.83 2.39 7.46
N VAL A 235 1.09 1.45 6.56
CA VAL A 235 0.47 0.11 6.61
C VAL A 235 0.94 -0.66 7.85
N HIS A 236 2.23 -0.64 8.16
CA HIS A 236 2.77 -1.23 9.39
C HIS A 236 2.15 -0.59 10.65
N TYR A 237 2.05 0.73 10.67
CA TYR A 237 1.44 1.48 11.77
C TYR A 237 -0.03 1.10 11.95
N LEU A 238 -0.81 1.03 10.85
CA LEU A 238 -2.19 0.55 10.88
C LEU A 238 -2.27 -0.88 11.43
N ALA A 239 -1.46 -1.79 10.94
CA ALA A 239 -1.44 -3.18 11.38
C ALA A 239 -1.10 -3.30 12.88
N ARG A 240 -0.12 -2.52 13.38
CA ARG A 240 0.22 -2.47 14.82
C ARG A 240 -0.94 -1.91 15.65
N ARG A 241 -1.60 -0.86 15.19
CA ARG A 241 -2.76 -0.28 15.88
C ARG A 241 -3.93 -1.27 15.95
N LEU A 242 -4.20 -1.99 14.87
CA LEU A 242 -5.21 -3.06 14.84
C LEU A 242 -4.88 -4.14 15.90
N ARG A 243 -3.62 -4.61 15.94
CA ARG A 243 -3.19 -5.60 16.96
C ARG A 243 -3.34 -5.08 18.39
N ARG A 244 -3.02 -3.80 18.66
CA ARG A 244 -3.25 -3.17 19.97
C ARG A 244 -4.72 -3.05 20.34
N ALA A 245 -5.60 -2.92 19.33
CA ALA A 245 -7.04 -2.96 19.52
C ALA A 245 -7.60 -4.38 19.70
N GLY A 246 -6.73 -5.41 19.78
CA GLY A 246 -7.13 -6.82 19.93
C GLY A 246 -7.61 -7.47 18.62
N LEU A 247 -7.31 -6.86 17.49
CA LEU A 247 -7.66 -7.36 16.16
C LEU A 247 -6.47 -8.07 15.52
N SER A 248 -6.73 -9.03 14.63
CA SER A 248 -5.70 -9.80 13.91
C SER A 248 -5.71 -9.44 12.41
N PRO A 249 -4.92 -8.43 12.00
CA PRO A 249 -4.92 -8.00 10.60
C PRO A 249 -4.29 -9.04 9.68
N THR A 250 -5.00 -9.38 8.61
CA THR A 250 -4.53 -10.19 7.49
C THR A 250 -4.00 -9.27 6.39
N LEU A 251 -2.77 -9.47 5.96
CA LEU A 251 -2.14 -8.70 4.88
C LEU A 251 -2.08 -9.55 3.61
N ILE A 252 -2.50 -8.99 2.48
CA ILE A 252 -2.48 -9.67 1.18
C ILE A 252 -1.76 -8.76 0.19
N GLY A 253 -0.55 -9.14 -0.21
CA GLY A 253 0.23 -8.45 -1.24
C GLY A 253 -0.01 -9.05 -2.62
N LEU A 254 -0.35 -8.21 -3.58
CA LEU A 254 -0.54 -8.59 -4.98
C LEU A 254 0.45 -7.82 -5.84
N THR A 255 1.23 -8.52 -6.67
CA THR A 255 2.24 -7.87 -7.52
C THR A 255 2.43 -8.61 -8.84
N ALA A 256 2.89 -7.89 -9.86
CA ALA A 256 3.32 -8.48 -11.13
C ALA A 256 4.81 -8.82 -11.15
N THR A 257 5.61 -8.19 -10.30
CA THR A 257 7.07 -8.36 -10.23
C THR A 257 7.49 -8.65 -8.80
N GLY A 258 8.32 -9.67 -8.63
CA GLY A 258 8.91 -9.99 -7.34
C GLY A 258 9.90 -8.93 -6.86
N PRO A 259 10.23 -8.90 -5.56
CA PRO A 259 11.24 -8.01 -5.03
C PRO A 259 12.62 -8.36 -5.61
N SER A 260 13.34 -7.36 -6.11
CA SER A 260 14.75 -7.52 -6.49
C SER A 260 15.64 -7.56 -5.25
N ASP A 261 16.75 -8.28 -5.30
CA ASP A 261 17.65 -8.46 -4.13
C ASP A 261 18.48 -7.22 -3.78
N GLU A 262 18.53 -6.24 -4.67
CA GLU A 262 19.53 -5.15 -4.61
C GLU A 262 19.03 -3.85 -3.98
N ASP A 263 17.71 -3.63 -3.78
CA ASP A 263 17.20 -2.33 -3.35
C ASP A 263 16.70 -2.33 -1.89
N ARG A 264 16.93 -1.19 -1.20
CA ARG A 264 16.36 -0.93 0.14
C ARG A 264 14.84 -1.01 0.17
N SER A 265 14.16 -0.65 -0.93
CA SER A 265 12.71 -0.77 -1.04
C SER A 265 12.26 -2.24 -0.97
N SER A 266 13.01 -3.16 -1.57
CA SER A 266 12.75 -4.60 -1.54
C SER A 266 12.87 -5.19 -0.15
N ARG A 267 13.82 -4.72 0.68
CA ARG A 267 13.93 -5.17 2.08
C ARG A 267 12.72 -4.77 2.92
N ARG A 268 12.20 -3.54 2.74
CA ARG A 268 11.02 -3.05 3.44
C ARG A 268 9.75 -3.78 3.02
N TYR A 269 9.65 -4.03 1.74
CA TYR A 269 8.59 -4.80 1.14
C TYR A 269 8.56 -6.23 1.70
N ARG A 270 9.72 -6.93 1.76
CA ARG A 270 9.84 -8.23 2.41
C ARG A 270 9.56 -8.19 3.91
N ALA A 271 9.97 -7.14 4.59
CA ALA A 271 9.67 -6.97 6.02
C ALA A 271 8.15 -6.84 6.29
N LEU A 272 7.37 -6.34 5.33
CA LEU A 272 5.92 -6.20 5.44
C LEU A 272 5.17 -7.47 5.01
N LEU A 273 5.58 -8.09 3.91
CA LEU A 273 4.83 -9.16 3.24
C LEU A 273 5.51 -10.54 3.29
N GLY A 274 6.76 -10.60 3.72
CA GLY A 274 7.54 -11.84 3.64
C GLY A 274 7.97 -12.20 2.21
N ASP A 275 8.33 -13.46 2.04
CA ASP A 275 8.61 -14.02 0.72
C ASP A 275 7.32 -14.29 -0.06
N VAL A 276 7.46 -14.65 -1.35
CA VAL A 276 6.31 -14.98 -2.21
C VAL A 276 5.74 -16.34 -1.81
N ASP A 277 4.48 -16.37 -1.38
CA ASP A 277 3.79 -17.61 -0.98
C ASP A 277 3.26 -18.40 -2.18
N ALA A 278 2.84 -17.69 -3.23
CA ALA A 278 2.31 -18.29 -4.44
C ALA A 278 2.60 -17.46 -5.67
N GLU A 279 2.74 -18.14 -6.81
CA GLU A 279 2.94 -17.51 -8.12
C GLU A 279 1.98 -18.10 -9.15
N ILE A 280 1.40 -17.22 -9.98
CA ILE A 280 0.71 -17.60 -11.21
C ILE A 280 1.74 -17.52 -12.34
N PRO A 281 2.18 -18.65 -12.92
CA PRO A 281 3.20 -18.64 -13.95
C PRO A 281 2.68 -18.04 -15.26
N VAL A 282 3.48 -17.19 -15.91
CA VAL A 282 3.17 -16.61 -17.24
C VAL A 282 2.73 -17.67 -18.26
N PRO A 283 3.41 -18.85 -18.38
CA PRO A 283 2.97 -19.89 -19.30
C PRO A 283 1.55 -20.43 -19.05
N ALA A 284 1.09 -20.45 -17.81
CA ALA A 284 -0.28 -20.88 -17.50
C ALA A 284 -1.31 -19.89 -18.05
N VAL A 285 -1.05 -18.60 -17.91
CA VAL A 285 -1.91 -17.52 -18.41
C VAL A 285 -1.95 -17.50 -19.94
N ILE A 286 -0.81 -17.73 -20.59
CA ILE A 286 -0.71 -17.85 -22.06
C ILE A 286 -1.49 -19.08 -22.56
N ARG A 287 -1.31 -20.25 -21.96
CA ARG A 287 -2.03 -21.47 -22.34
C ARG A 287 -3.55 -21.33 -22.20
N ALA A 288 -3.99 -20.58 -21.21
CA ALA A 288 -5.40 -20.26 -21.01
C ALA A 288 -5.94 -19.19 -21.98
N GLY A 289 -5.11 -18.65 -22.88
CA GLY A 289 -5.51 -17.65 -23.87
C GLY A 289 -5.73 -16.24 -23.32
N HIS A 290 -5.22 -15.95 -22.11
CA HIS A 290 -5.44 -14.67 -21.43
C HIS A 290 -4.23 -13.74 -21.48
N LEU A 291 -3.12 -14.19 -22.06
CA LEU A 291 -1.93 -13.42 -22.35
C LEU A 291 -1.39 -13.84 -23.72
N ALA A 292 -1.00 -12.89 -24.53
CA ALA A 292 -0.39 -13.18 -25.81
C ALA A 292 0.95 -13.90 -25.63
N PRO A 293 1.29 -14.91 -26.44
CA PRO A 293 2.59 -15.52 -26.42
C PRO A 293 3.66 -14.49 -26.77
N CYS A 294 4.73 -14.46 -26.00
CA CYS A 294 5.87 -13.59 -26.23
C CYS A 294 7.06 -14.44 -26.70
N ARG A 295 7.73 -14.00 -27.76
CA ARG A 295 9.04 -14.53 -28.20
C ARG A 295 10.08 -13.46 -27.93
N GLN A 296 11.06 -13.81 -27.11
CA GLN A 296 12.26 -12.98 -26.96
C GLN A 296 13.23 -13.37 -28.09
N LEU A 297 13.53 -12.42 -28.96
CA LEU A 297 14.54 -12.58 -29.99
C LEU A 297 15.81 -11.85 -29.53
N ALA A 298 16.87 -12.61 -29.29
CA ALA A 298 18.18 -12.05 -29.03
C ALA A 298 18.93 -11.95 -30.36
N TRP A 299 19.33 -10.75 -30.71
CA TRP A 299 20.17 -10.52 -31.88
C TRP A 299 21.60 -10.30 -31.41
N PHE A 300 22.46 -11.25 -31.71
CA PHE A 300 23.86 -11.16 -31.35
C PHE A 300 24.64 -10.59 -32.54
N THR A 301 25.30 -9.48 -32.32
CA THR A 301 26.28 -8.93 -33.27
C THR A 301 27.68 -9.12 -32.70
N LEU A 302 28.65 -9.38 -33.56
CA LEU A 302 30.04 -9.31 -33.14
C LEU A 302 30.39 -7.82 -32.93
N PRO A 303 31.05 -7.49 -31.81
CA PRO A 303 31.51 -6.12 -31.60
C PRO A 303 32.51 -5.71 -32.72
N SER A 304 32.49 -4.46 -33.08
CA SER A 304 33.49 -3.91 -34.01
C SER A 304 34.87 -3.97 -33.35
N PRO A 305 35.96 -3.91 -34.16
CA PRO A 305 37.32 -3.84 -33.61
C PRO A 305 37.50 -2.70 -32.60
N GLU A 306 36.89 -1.53 -32.82
CA GLU A 306 36.92 -0.37 -31.93
C GLU A 306 36.18 -0.60 -30.61
N GLU A 307 35.01 -1.25 -30.67
CA GLU A 307 34.26 -1.65 -29.49
C GLU A 307 34.99 -2.74 -28.66
N THR A 308 35.67 -3.67 -29.37
CA THR A 308 36.49 -4.69 -28.72
C THR A 308 37.68 -4.08 -27.99
N GLU A 309 38.33 -3.10 -28.60
CA GLU A 309 39.46 -2.37 -28.01
C GLU A 309 39.00 -1.55 -26.80
N PHE A 310 37.82 -0.92 -26.86
CA PHE A 310 37.24 -0.20 -25.74
C PHE A 310 36.92 -1.14 -24.55
N LEU A 311 36.30 -2.29 -24.82
CA LEU A 311 35.93 -3.26 -23.79
C LEU A 311 37.16 -3.91 -23.12
N THR A 312 38.27 -4.05 -23.85
CA THR A 312 39.53 -4.60 -23.31
C THR A 312 40.35 -3.58 -22.52
N THR A 313 40.17 -2.27 -22.79
CA THR A 313 40.90 -1.19 -22.10
C THR A 313 40.13 -0.60 -20.92
N ALA A 314 38.81 -0.81 -20.84
CA ALA A 314 37.93 -0.27 -19.77
C ALA A 314 37.60 -1.29 -18.66
N GLY A 315 38.17 -2.52 -18.70
CA GLY A 315 37.98 -3.61 -17.73
C GLY A 315 39.18 -3.68 -16.74
#